data_4cf92e9d53904c579ee0b72b415cdece
#
_entry.id   4cf92e9d53904c579ee0b72b415cdece
#
_cell.length_a   1.000
_cell.length_b   1.000
_cell.length_c   1.000
_cell.angle_alpha   90.00
_cell.angle_beta   90.00
_cell.angle_gamma   90.00
#
_symmetry.space_group_name_H-M   'P 1'
#
loop_
_entity.id
_entity.type
_entity.pdbx_description
1 polymer ?
#
loop_
_entity_poly.entity_id
_entity_poly.type
_entity_poly.pdbx_seq_one_letter_code
_entity_poly.pdbx_strand_id
1 'polypeptide(L)'
;MRGQLLPDERKFLYDAVVMAKPKLVLEVGTWCGGGSTLQIAEALLFNGFGRLITCEVDVGLYSEAFGIYNCEKWVGVVECRNVDSSSLISELIAGGDIPDFLFFDGPEDPDLNLKDLLLLEGHLAVGSYFCAHDWDLGVRVDGGVSVKSRLVRPYVEGSGGWDVVGGLTYPVSVGIVLARYRGVNSGCV
;
A
#
# COMPACT_ATOMS: atom_id res chain seq x y z
N MET A 1 -4.36 -15.49 12.01
CA MET A 1 -3.23 -14.56 11.75
C MET A 1 -3.58 -13.20 12.32
N ARG A 2 -2.64 -12.51 12.96
CA ARG A 2 -2.83 -11.15 13.49
C ARG A 2 -2.75 -10.15 12.34
N GLY A 3 -3.63 -9.14 12.32
CA GLY A 3 -3.61 -8.03 11.36
C GLY A 3 -4.37 -6.85 11.93
N GLN A 4 -4.00 -5.64 11.56
CA GLN A 4 -4.54 -4.39 12.12
C GLN A 4 -5.78 -3.89 11.39
N LEU A 5 -6.01 -4.29 10.12
CA LEU A 5 -7.18 -3.85 9.36
C LEU A 5 -8.48 -4.40 9.94
N LEU A 6 -9.50 -3.57 10.01
CA LEU A 6 -10.87 -3.96 10.33
C LEU A 6 -11.47 -4.85 9.24
N PRO A 7 -12.52 -5.65 9.53
CA PRO A 7 -13.12 -6.54 8.52
C PRO A 7 -13.55 -5.85 7.23
N ASP A 8 -14.16 -4.66 7.33
CA ASP A 8 -14.62 -3.90 6.16
C ASP A 8 -13.44 -3.33 5.35
N GLU A 9 -12.35 -2.92 6.02
CA GLU A 9 -11.11 -2.48 5.37
C GLU A 9 -10.42 -3.62 4.62
N ARG A 10 -10.39 -4.82 5.20
CA ARG A 10 -9.88 -6.03 4.55
C ARG A 10 -10.66 -6.34 3.28
N LYS A 11 -11.99 -6.31 3.38
CA LYS A 11 -12.85 -6.53 2.22
C LYS A 11 -12.64 -5.47 1.16
N PHE A 12 -12.57 -4.20 1.55
CA PHE A 12 -12.32 -3.09 0.64
C PHE A 12 -11.01 -3.26 -0.11
N LEU A 13 -9.90 -3.56 0.61
CA LEU A 13 -8.59 -3.77 0.00
C LEU A 13 -8.58 -4.96 -0.95
N TYR A 14 -9.18 -6.09 -0.54
CA TYR A 14 -9.33 -7.26 -1.40
C TYR A 14 -10.07 -6.92 -2.69
N ASP A 15 -11.24 -6.28 -2.60
CA ASP A 15 -12.06 -5.90 -3.75
C ASP A 15 -11.31 -4.90 -4.66
N ALA A 16 -10.55 -3.95 -4.08
CA ALA A 16 -9.75 -2.99 -4.83
C ALA A 16 -8.67 -3.70 -5.68
N VAL A 17 -7.95 -4.67 -5.11
CA VAL A 17 -6.94 -5.45 -5.84
C VAL A 17 -7.56 -6.36 -6.89
N VAL A 18 -8.70 -6.99 -6.59
CA VAL A 18 -9.45 -7.80 -7.58
C VAL A 18 -9.89 -6.94 -8.76
N MET A 19 -10.39 -5.74 -8.50
CA MET A 19 -10.86 -4.79 -9.53
C MET A 19 -9.69 -4.23 -10.35
N ALA A 20 -8.59 -3.83 -9.69
CA ALA A 20 -7.44 -3.21 -10.34
C ALA A 20 -6.64 -4.20 -11.20
N LYS A 21 -6.64 -5.49 -10.85
CA LYS A 21 -5.89 -6.57 -11.52
C LYS A 21 -4.41 -6.20 -11.73
N PRO A 22 -3.69 -5.85 -10.67
CA PRO A 22 -2.30 -5.40 -10.81
C PRO A 22 -1.36 -6.53 -11.20
N LYS A 23 -0.29 -6.18 -11.92
CA LYS A 23 0.83 -7.08 -12.20
C LYS A 23 1.83 -7.09 -11.06
N LEU A 24 2.05 -5.91 -10.46
CA LEU A 24 2.96 -5.73 -9.34
C LEU A 24 2.32 -4.82 -8.28
N VAL A 25 2.14 -5.37 -7.09
CA VAL A 25 1.76 -4.61 -5.90
C VAL A 25 3.00 -4.32 -5.07
N LEU A 26 3.18 -3.06 -4.66
CA LEU A 26 4.10 -2.69 -3.59
C LEU A 26 3.31 -2.41 -2.32
N GLU A 27 3.63 -3.10 -1.24
CA GLU A 27 3.12 -2.82 0.10
C GLU A 27 4.24 -2.25 0.97
N VAL A 28 3.99 -1.11 1.59
CA VAL A 28 4.85 -0.51 2.61
C VAL A 28 4.24 -0.76 3.98
N GLY A 29 4.91 -1.57 4.79
CA GLY A 29 4.43 -1.99 6.11
C GLY A 29 3.75 -3.35 6.11
N THR A 30 4.54 -4.42 6.12
CA THR A 30 4.06 -5.82 6.21
C THR A 30 3.49 -6.16 7.58
N TRP A 31 4.10 -5.58 8.64
CA TRP A 31 3.90 -5.98 10.02
C TRP A 31 4.08 -7.51 10.14
N CYS A 32 3.18 -8.26 10.81
CA CYS A 32 3.28 -9.72 10.88
C CYS A 32 2.53 -10.47 9.76
N GLY A 33 2.17 -9.79 8.68
CA GLY A 33 1.65 -10.38 7.44
C GLY A 33 0.21 -10.88 7.46
N GLY A 34 -0.50 -10.78 8.58
CA GLY A 34 -1.88 -11.30 8.70
C GLY A 34 -2.99 -10.30 8.37
N GLY A 35 -2.62 -9.08 8.00
CA GLY A 35 -3.54 -7.97 7.68
C GLY A 35 -3.69 -7.76 6.19
N SER A 36 -3.21 -6.62 5.70
CA SER A 36 -3.23 -6.18 4.30
C SER A 36 -2.52 -7.16 3.38
N THR A 37 -1.33 -7.61 3.74
CA THR A 37 -0.54 -8.59 2.96
C THR A 37 -1.37 -9.81 2.58
N LEU A 38 -2.14 -10.37 3.53
CA LEU A 38 -2.99 -11.54 3.27
C LEU A 38 -4.12 -11.21 2.28
N GLN A 39 -4.77 -10.06 2.43
CA GLN A 39 -5.86 -9.66 1.55
C GLN A 39 -5.39 -9.42 0.12
N ILE A 40 -4.25 -8.75 -0.02
CA ILE A 40 -3.61 -8.51 -1.33
C ILE A 40 -3.23 -9.84 -1.97
N ALA A 41 -2.55 -10.72 -1.23
CA ALA A 41 -2.10 -12.02 -1.73
C ALA A 41 -3.25 -12.92 -2.18
N GLU A 42 -4.33 -13.01 -1.39
CA GLU A 42 -5.54 -13.78 -1.75
C GLU A 42 -6.24 -13.19 -2.99
N ALA A 43 -6.28 -11.86 -3.12
CA ALA A 43 -6.84 -11.20 -4.29
C ALA A 43 -6.02 -11.47 -5.56
N LEU A 44 -4.68 -11.49 -5.45
CA LEU A 44 -3.80 -11.85 -6.58
C LEU A 44 -3.98 -13.32 -6.98
N LEU A 45 -4.11 -14.24 -6.02
CA LEU A 45 -4.45 -15.65 -6.31
C LEU A 45 -5.80 -15.76 -7.02
N PHE A 46 -6.81 -15.01 -6.56
CA PHE A 46 -8.13 -14.97 -7.21
C PHE A 46 -8.04 -14.46 -8.65
N ASN A 47 -7.22 -13.45 -8.90
CA ASN A 47 -6.97 -12.91 -10.25
C ASN A 47 -6.20 -13.90 -11.14
N GLY A 48 -5.48 -14.87 -10.57
CA GLY A 48 -4.67 -15.86 -11.29
C GLY A 48 -3.36 -15.32 -11.85
N PHE A 49 -2.98 -14.08 -11.50
CA PHE A 49 -1.71 -13.45 -11.89
C PHE A 49 -1.38 -12.26 -10.98
N GLY A 50 -0.17 -11.75 -11.16
CA GLY A 50 0.38 -10.64 -10.37
C GLY A 50 1.19 -11.12 -9.17
N ARG A 51 2.02 -10.24 -8.63
CA ARG A 51 2.84 -10.50 -7.44
C ARG A 51 2.84 -9.31 -6.50
N LEU A 52 3.07 -9.60 -5.23
CA LEU A 52 3.22 -8.63 -4.16
C LEU A 52 4.67 -8.60 -3.71
N ILE A 53 5.26 -7.42 -3.64
CA ILE A 53 6.49 -7.16 -2.89
C ILE A 53 6.11 -6.32 -1.67
N THR A 54 6.49 -6.78 -0.48
CA THR A 54 6.17 -6.09 0.78
C THR A 54 7.42 -5.91 1.61
N CYS A 55 7.53 -4.79 2.35
CA CYS A 55 8.68 -4.50 3.20
C CYS A 55 8.32 -4.24 4.66
N GLU A 56 9.23 -4.70 5.53
CA GLU A 56 9.17 -4.52 6.97
C GLU A 56 10.58 -4.29 7.51
N VAL A 57 10.76 -3.24 8.31
CA VAL A 57 12.07 -2.87 8.89
C VAL A 57 12.38 -3.64 10.16
N ASP A 58 11.36 -3.99 10.94
CA ASP A 58 11.54 -4.80 12.15
C ASP A 58 11.80 -6.26 11.78
N VAL A 59 12.98 -6.76 12.16
CA VAL A 59 13.42 -8.13 11.84
C VAL A 59 12.50 -9.19 12.44
N GLY A 60 11.92 -8.94 13.62
CA GLY A 60 11.01 -9.87 14.29
C GLY A 60 9.71 -10.00 13.54
N LEU A 61 9.07 -8.86 13.19
CA LEU A 61 7.85 -8.82 12.41
C LEU A 61 8.05 -9.38 10.99
N TYR A 62 9.16 -8.99 10.34
CA TYR A 62 9.56 -9.57 9.06
C TYR A 62 9.66 -11.12 9.15
N SER A 63 10.32 -11.64 10.20
CA SER A 63 10.50 -13.09 10.34
C SER A 63 9.17 -13.81 10.52
N GLU A 64 8.21 -13.22 11.26
CA GLU A 64 6.85 -13.76 11.38
C GLU A 64 6.16 -13.81 10.01
N ALA A 65 6.16 -12.70 9.27
CA ALA A 65 5.56 -12.61 7.95
C ALA A 65 6.24 -13.56 6.95
N PHE A 66 7.57 -13.58 6.90
CA PHE A 66 8.33 -14.48 6.05
C PHE A 66 8.00 -15.95 6.33
N GLY A 67 7.84 -16.33 7.59
CA GLY A 67 7.43 -17.69 7.99
C GLY A 67 6.04 -18.09 7.45
N ILE A 68 5.13 -17.13 7.26
CA ILE A 68 3.79 -17.36 6.68
C ILE A 68 3.89 -17.54 5.16
N TYR A 69 4.66 -16.67 4.49
CA TYR A 69 4.67 -16.59 3.03
C TYR A 69 5.74 -17.43 2.35
N ASN A 70 6.72 -17.94 3.09
CA ASN A 70 7.74 -18.86 2.59
C ASN A 70 7.22 -20.31 2.51
N CYS A 71 6.16 -20.53 1.75
CA CYS A 71 5.59 -21.85 1.52
C CYS A 71 5.00 -21.95 0.11
N GLU A 72 4.76 -23.19 -0.35
CA GLU A 72 4.35 -23.49 -1.73
C GLU A 72 3.14 -22.66 -2.22
N LYS A 73 2.16 -22.41 -1.35
CA LYS A 73 0.97 -21.61 -1.69
C LYS A 73 1.32 -20.21 -2.20
N TRP A 74 2.36 -19.60 -1.65
CA TRP A 74 2.69 -18.19 -1.87
C TRP A 74 3.90 -17.95 -2.76
N VAL A 75 4.60 -19.02 -3.17
CA VAL A 75 5.75 -18.91 -4.08
C VAL A 75 5.32 -18.24 -5.38
N GLY A 76 6.05 -17.19 -5.75
CA GLY A 76 5.76 -16.37 -6.92
C GLY A 76 4.62 -15.37 -6.75
N VAL A 77 3.89 -15.41 -5.61
CA VAL A 77 2.81 -14.45 -5.32
C VAL A 77 3.26 -13.39 -4.32
N VAL A 78 3.98 -13.77 -3.25
CA VAL A 78 4.42 -12.86 -2.20
C VAL A 78 5.93 -12.91 -2.03
N GLU A 79 6.55 -11.76 -2.03
CA GLU A 79 7.96 -11.55 -1.71
C GLU A 79 8.07 -10.61 -0.51
N CYS A 80 8.48 -11.15 0.65
CA CYS A 80 8.75 -10.34 1.85
C CYS A 80 10.21 -9.87 1.86
N ARG A 81 10.42 -8.59 2.13
CA ARG A 81 11.76 -7.95 2.19
C ARG A 81 11.99 -7.30 3.55
N ASN A 82 13.13 -7.59 4.19
CA ASN A 82 13.55 -6.86 5.39
C ASN A 82 14.39 -5.65 5.00
N VAL A 83 13.72 -4.57 4.68
CA VAL A 83 14.34 -3.33 4.16
C VAL A 83 13.39 -2.15 4.40
N ASP A 84 13.91 -0.94 4.47
CA ASP A 84 13.08 0.27 4.49
C ASP A 84 12.44 0.55 3.13
N SER A 85 11.33 1.29 3.15
CA SER A 85 10.52 1.56 1.96
C SER A 85 11.28 2.35 0.89
N SER A 86 12.02 3.39 1.28
CA SER A 86 12.75 4.22 0.31
C SER A 86 13.86 3.45 -0.41
N SER A 87 14.55 2.55 0.29
CA SER A 87 15.56 1.67 -0.30
C SER A 87 14.94 0.68 -1.27
N LEU A 88 13.84 0.03 -0.86
CA LEU A 88 13.11 -0.90 -1.74
C LEU A 88 12.58 -0.19 -2.99
N ILE A 89 11.94 0.97 -2.83
CA ILE A 89 11.42 1.76 -3.95
C ILE A 89 12.53 2.13 -4.93
N SER A 90 13.67 2.56 -4.41
CA SER A 90 14.83 2.91 -5.25
C SER A 90 15.38 1.69 -6.02
N GLU A 91 15.41 0.52 -5.38
CA GLU A 91 15.80 -0.75 -6.03
C GLU A 91 14.81 -1.12 -7.15
N LEU A 92 13.52 -1.05 -6.89
CA LEU A 92 12.46 -1.37 -7.88
C LEU A 92 12.53 -0.44 -9.09
N ILE A 93 12.70 0.87 -8.86
CA ILE A 93 12.85 1.86 -9.94
C ILE A 93 14.10 1.56 -10.77
N ALA A 94 15.24 1.31 -10.12
CA ALA A 94 16.48 0.99 -10.81
C ALA A 94 16.40 -0.31 -11.63
N GLY A 95 15.62 -1.30 -11.15
CA GLY A 95 15.35 -2.55 -11.84
C GLY A 95 14.31 -2.46 -12.95
N GLY A 96 13.57 -1.37 -13.04
CA GLY A 96 12.43 -1.21 -13.95
C GLY A 96 11.17 -1.95 -13.52
N ASP A 97 11.13 -2.45 -12.29
CA ASP A 97 9.98 -3.11 -11.67
C ASP A 97 9.02 -2.06 -11.06
N ILE A 98 8.33 -1.32 -11.90
CA ILE A 98 7.42 -0.25 -11.44
C ILE A 98 6.07 -0.85 -11.04
N PRO A 99 5.63 -0.69 -9.77
CA PRO A 99 4.34 -1.20 -9.32
C PRO A 99 3.19 -0.44 -9.98
N ASP A 100 2.10 -1.15 -10.26
CA ASP A 100 0.86 -0.59 -10.77
C ASP A 100 -0.26 -0.52 -9.71
N PHE A 101 0.03 -1.03 -8.49
CA PHE A 101 -0.78 -0.86 -7.29
C PHE A 101 0.12 -0.63 -6.08
N LEU A 102 -0.12 0.45 -5.34
CA LEU A 102 0.60 0.82 -4.12
C LEU A 102 -0.33 0.66 -2.92
N PHE A 103 0.15 0.03 -1.84
CA PHE A 103 -0.54 0.03 -0.55
C PHE A 103 0.40 0.58 0.54
N PHE A 104 0.02 1.69 1.16
CA PHE A 104 0.83 2.35 2.20
C PHE A 104 0.13 2.24 3.57
N ASP A 105 0.77 1.50 4.48
CA ASP A 105 0.41 1.38 5.89
C ASP A 105 1.69 1.26 6.77
N GLY A 106 2.76 1.88 6.33
CA GLY A 106 4.09 1.78 6.92
C GLY A 106 4.32 2.77 8.08
N PRO A 107 5.37 3.60 7.99
CA PRO A 107 5.85 4.42 9.10
C PRO A 107 4.85 5.50 9.53
N GLU A 108 4.87 5.81 10.84
CA GLU A 108 4.19 6.99 11.42
C GLU A 108 4.93 8.30 11.10
N ASP A 109 5.62 8.37 9.98
CA ASP A 109 6.36 9.53 9.50
C ASP A 109 5.69 10.07 8.21
N PRO A 110 4.95 11.18 8.28
CA PRO A 110 4.25 11.73 7.14
C PRO A 110 5.19 12.25 6.04
N ASP A 111 6.39 12.74 6.41
CA ASP A 111 7.36 13.24 5.45
C ASP A 111 7.94 12.09 4.63
N LEU A 112 8.22 10.95 5.28
CA LEU A 112 8.70 9.75 4.61
C LEU A 112 7.64 9.18 3.67
N ASN A 113 6.38 9.07 4.11
CA ASN A 113 5.29 8.57 3.28
C ASN A 113 5.08 9.45 2.03
N LEU A 114 5.12 10.78 2.16
CA LEU A 114 5.01 11.67 1.01
C LEU A 114 6.22 11.54 0.08
N LYS A 115 7.43 11.49 0.64
CA LYS A 115 8.67 11.30 -0.14
C LYS A 115 8.62 10.02 -0.96
N ASP A 116 8.21 8.92 -0.35
CA ASP A 116 8.10 7.62 -1.02
C ASP A 116 7.06 7.63 -2.15
N LEU A 117 5.91 8.28 -1.92
CA LEU A 117 4.90 8.44 -2.97
C LEU A 117 5.44 9.28 -4.14
N LEU A 118 6.08 10.42 -3.86
CA LEU A 118 6.65 11.30 -4.88
C LEU A 118 7.78 10.63 -5.69
N LEU A 119 8.59 9.81 -5.03
CA LEU A 119 9.65 9.05 -5.69
C LEU A 119 9.06 8.07 -6.72
N LEU A 120 7.97 7.39 -6.38
CA LEU A 120 7.28 6.47 -7.28
C LEU A 120 6.50 7.19 -8.38
N GLU A 121 5.84 8.31 -8.05
CA GLU A 121 4.90 9.01 -8.95
C GLU A 121 5.53 9.35 -10.29
N GLY A 122 6.81 9.75 -10.32
CA GLY A 122 7.54 10.04 -11.56
C GLY A 122 7.72 8.84 -12.51
N HIS A 123 7.44 7.64 -12.03
CA HIS A 123 7.63 6.38 -12.77
C HIS A 123 6.32 5.62 -13.02
N LEU A 124 5.23 5.98 -12.32
CA LEU A 124 3.94 5.29 -12.44
C LEU A 124 3.33 5.46 -13.83
N ALA A 125 2.73 4.39 -14.33
CA ALA A 125 1.87 4.48 -15.50
C ALA A 125 0.53 5.13 -15.16
N VAL A 126 -0.03 5.91 -16.08
CA VAL A 126 -1.41 6.42 -15.95
C VAL A 126 -2.35 5.23 -15.78
N GLY A 127 -3.21 5.30 -14.76
CA GLY A 127 -4.11 4.22 -14.40
C GLY A 127 -3.64 3.35 -13.24
N SER A 128 -2.39 3.50 -12.76
CA SER A 128 -1.92 2.89 -11.52
C SER A 128 -2.79 3.31 -10.33
N TYR A 129 -2.82 2.48 -9.28
CA TYR A 129 -3.61 2.73 -8.09
C TYR A 129 -2.73 2.99 -6.87
N PHE A 130 -3.19 3.89 -6.01
CA PHE A 130 -2.66 4.14 -4.68
C PHE A 130 -3.76 3.88 -3.65
N CYS A 131 -3.48 3.02 -2.69
CA CYS A 131 -4.32 2.75 -1.54
C CYS A 131 -3.54 3.03 -0.27
N ALA A 132 -4.15 3.68 0.71
CA ALA A 132 -3.51 3.97 1.99
C ALA A 132 -4.48 3.74 3.14
N HIS A 133 -3.94 3.19 4.24
CA HIS A 133 -4.62 3.04 5.52
C HIS A 133 -4.36 4.24 6.43
N ASP A 134 -5.11 4.33 7.56
CA ASP A 134 -5.06 5.48 8.47
C ASP A 134 -5.29 6.83 7.74
N TRP A 135 -6.22 6.85 6.76
CA TRP A 135 -6.48 8.03 5.94
C TRP A 135 -7.19 9.14 6.68
N ASP A 136 -8.05 8.79 7.65
CA ASP A 136 -8.73 9.77 8.50
C ASP A 136 -7.83 10.14 9.67
N LEU A 137 -7.29 11.35 9.63
CA LEU A 137 -6.43 11.89 10.68
C LEU A 137 -7.18 11.94 12.01
N GLY A 138 -6.67 11.28 13.02
CA GLY A 138 -7.03 11.54 14.40
C GLY A 138 -7.69 10.40 15.19
N VAL A 139 -8.07 9.28 14.59
CA VAL A 139 -8.66 8.17 15.36
C VAL A 139 -8.05 6.83 14.98
N ARG A 140 -7.18 6.30 15.85
CA ARG A 140 -6.71 4.91 15.76
C ARG A 140 -7.62 4.01 16.59
N VAL A 141 -7.69 2.74 16.24
CA VAL A 141 -8.42 1.71 17.01
C VAL A 141 -7.92 1.61 18.46
N ASP A 142 -6.65 1.90 18.70
CA ASP A 142 -6.03 1.90 20.02
C ASP A 142 -6.20 3.24 20.78
N GLY A 143 -6.95 4.20 20.20
CA GLY A 143 -7.16 5.54 20.79
C GLY A 143 -6.01 6.52 20.55
N GLY A 144 -4.97 6.14 19.83
CA GLY A 144 -3.90 7.02 19.39
C GLY A 144 -4.31 7.92 18.22
N VAL A 145 -3.43 8.84 17.83
CA VAL A 145 -3.60 9.70 16.65
C VAL A 145 -2.63 9.23 15.57
N SER A 146 -3.15 8.78 14.43
CA SER A 146 -2.29 8.53 13.29
C SER A 146 -1.94 9.83 12.57
N VAL A 147 -0.71 9.94 12.13
CA VAL A 147 -0.22 11.08 11.35
C VAL A 147 0.29 10.65 9.96
N LYS A 148 0.18 9.38 9.65
CA LYS A 148 0.73 8.77 8.41
C LYS A 148 0.32 9.52 7.16
N SER A 149 -0.97 9.84 7.03
CA SER A 149 -1.56 10.48 5.84
C SER A 149 -1.54 12.01 5.88
N ARG A 150 -1.00 12.64 6.94
CA ARG A 150 -1.07 14.10 7.15
C ARG A 150 -0.57 14.93 5.96
N LEU A 151 0.46 14.46 5.26
CA LEU A 151 1.00 15.15 4.07
C LEU A 151 0.56 14.49 2.76
N VAL A 152 0.43 13.16 2.73
CA VAL A 152 0.00 12.42 1.54
C VAL A 152 -1.44 12.74 1.17
N ARG A 153 -2.35 12.84 2.15
CA ARG A 153 -3.76 13.13 1.90
C ARG A 153 -3.99 14.45 1.16
N PRO A 154 -3.55 15.61 1.66
CA PRO A 154 -3.76 16.87 0.94
C PRO A 154 -3.04 16.90 -0.41
N TYR A 155 -1.92 16.18 -0.56
CA TYR A 155 -1.24 16.02 -1.84
C TYR A 155 -2.10 15.24 -2.84
N VAL A 156 -2.57 14.05 -2.48
CA VAL A 156 -3.40 13.20 -3.36
C VAL A 156 -4.71 13.89 -3.72
N GLU A 157 -5.38 14.54 -2.74
CA GLU A 157 -6.65 15.22 -2.96
C GLU A 157 -6.50 16.55 -3.73
N GLY A 158 -5.32 17.20 -3.73
CA GLY A 158 -5.12 18.55 -4.25
C GLY A 158 -4.21 18.68 -5.46
N SER A 159 -3.34 17.71 -5.76
CA SER A 159 -2.34 17.83 -6.85
C SER A 159 -2.93 17.78 -8.27
N GLY A 160 -4.15 17.24 -8.42
CA GLY A 160 -4.74 16.98 -9.73
C GLY A 160 -4.14 15.78 -10.47
N GLY A 161 -3.08 15.17 -9.94
CA GLY A 161 -2.45 13.95 -10.48
C GLY A 161 -3.21 12.67 -10.12
N TRP A 162 -4.15 12.75 -9.17
CA TRP A 162 -4.87 11.60 -8.62
C TRP A 162 -6.38 11.81 -8.60
N ASP A 163 -7.14 10.74 -8.87
CA ASP A 163 -8.58 10.65 -8.67
C ASP A 163 -8.86 9.78 -7.46
N VAL A 164 -9.45 10.31 -6.41
CA VAL A 164 -10.00 9.50 -5.33
C VAL A 164 -11.23 8.78 -5.86
N VAL A 165 -11.16 7.46 -5.97
CA VAL A 165 -12.19 6.62 -6.59
C VAL A 165 -12.97 5.78 -5.58
N GLY A 166 -12.53 5.71 -4.32
CA GLY A 166 -13.22 5.00 -3.25
C GLY A 166 -12.53 5.16 -1.91
N GLY A 167 -13.18 4.68 -0.86
CA GLY A 167 -12.64 4.69 0.49
C GLY A 167 -13.69 4.34 1.54
N LEU A 168 -13.22 4.07 2.76
CA LEU A 168 -14.03 3.93 3.97
C LEU A 168 -13.54 4.95 4.99
N THR A 169 -14.48 5.51 5.75
CA THR A 169 -14.21 6.54 6.76
C THR A 169 -14.86 6.19 8.10
N TYR A 170 -14.56 6.97 9.13
CA TYR A 170 -15.21 6.83 10.44
C TYR A 170 -16.76 6.89 10.31
N PRO A 171 -17.56 6.09 11.04
CA PRO A 171 -17.15 5.22 12.15
C PRO A 171 -16.80 3.77 11.76
N VAL A 172 -16.87 3.40 10.49
CA VAL A 172 -16.65 1.99 10.05
C VAL A 172 -15.19 1.66 9.79
N SER A 173 -14.33 2.68 9.71
CA SER A 173 -12.91 2.57 9.41
C SER A 173 -12.13 3.70 10.09
N VAL A 174 -10.84 3.52 10.32
CA VAL A 174 -9.89 4.60 10.65
C VAL A 174 -9.43 5.37 9.41
N GLY A 175 -10.06 5.09 8.29
CA GLY A 175 -9.77 5.63 6.98
C GLY A 175 -8.94 4.70 6.12
N ILE A 176 -9.53 4.27 5.01
CA ILE A 176 -8.81 3.65 3.90
C ILE A 176 -9.25 4.34 2.61
N VAL A 177 -8.31 4.67 1.75
CA VAL A 177 -8.57 5.37 0.49
C VAL A 177 -8.07 4.54 -0.68
N LEU A 178 -8.73 4.70 -1.81
CA LEU A 178 -8.25 4.25 -3.11
C LEU A 178 -8.26 5.42 -4.07
N ALA A 179 -7.11 5.74 -4.65
CA ALA A 179 -6.95 6.75 -5.68
C ALA A 179 -6.33 6.16 -6.95
N ARG A 180 -6.69 6.72 -8.09
CA ARG A 180 -6.17 6.32 -9.40
C ARG A 180 -5.31 7.42 -9.98
N TYR A 181 -4.13 7.06 -10.46
CA TYR A 181 -3.18 8.00 -11.06
C TYR A 181 -3.63 8.45 -12.44
N ARG A 182 -3.69 9.74 -12.66
CA ARG A 182 -4.02 10.39 -13.94
C ARG A 182 -2.79 10.82 -14.74
N GLY A 183 -1.63 10.86 -14.09
CA GLY A 183 -0.45 11.51 -14.61
C GLY A 183 -0.30 12.94 -14.07
N VAL A 184 0.93 13.41 -13.97
CA VAL A 184 1.21 14.81 -13.65
C VAL A 184 0.77 15.66 -14.84
N ASN A 185 -0.13 16.62 -14.63
CA ASN A 185 -0.45 17.60 -15.66
C ASN A 185 0.82 18.43 -15.93
N SER A 186 1.48 18.17 -17.06
CA SER A 186 2.63 18.95 -17.56
C SER A 186 2.23 20.34 -18.07
N GLY A 187 1.18 20.90 -17.52
CA GLY A 187 0.58 22.16 -17.93
C GLY A 187 0.36 23.12 -16.78
N CYS A 188 1.47 23.67 -16.23
CA CYS A 188 1.57 25.03 -15.69
C CYS A 188 3.02 25.26 -15.22
N VAL A 189 3.90 25.60 -16.15
CA VAL A 189 5.10 26.37 -15.88
C VAL A 189 4.87 27.76 -16.43
#